data_aa081c18122e1d70ff69921df6a74236
#
_entry.id   aa081c18122e1d70ff69921df6a74236
#
_cell.length_a   1.000
_cell.length_b   1.000
_cell.length_c   1.000
_cell.angle_alpha   90.00
_cell.angle_beta   90.00
_cell.angle_gamma   90.00
#
_symmetry.space_group_name_H-M   'P 1'
#
loop_
_entity.id
_entity.type
_entity.pdbx_description
1 polymer ?
#
loop_
_entity_poly.entity_id
_entity_poly.type
_entity_poly.pdbx_seq_one_letter_code
_entity_poly.pdbx_strand_id
1 'polypeptide(L)'
;YVDGYPGESCFNCVMPGMSEIIVITSGKGGVGKTTTAVNIAASIGYYGYRVLLVDADPQGNATSGFGIQKRTVDRSTYEVLLGQCSARDAILTTPFKGVEVIPSSMALAAAELELADMRDRVMRLKEELVRVKGEYDFVLIDCPPSLGMVTLNALSACDSLIIPIQCEYYALEGLSQLVTTVRQVKRLYNPGIEIEGVLLTMYDGRLNLTL
;
A
#
# COMPACT_ATOMS: atom_id res chain seq x y z
N TYR A 1 -8.01 -6.23 -29.00
CA TYR A 1 -7.44 -5.19 -29.88
C TYR A 1 -8.33 -3.97 -29.71
N VAL A 2 -7.88 -2.96 -28.99
CA VAL A 2 -8.42 -1.61 -29.03
C VAL A 2 -7.28 -0.75 -29.55
N ASP A 3 -7.32 -0.48 -30.85
CA ASP A 3 -6.44 0.47 -31.51
C ASP A 3 -6.75 1.87 -30.97
N GLY A 4 -5.74 2.57 -30.44
CA GLY A 4 -5.86 4.00 -30.21
C GLY A 4 -5.44 4.54 -28.85
N TYR A 5 -4.53 3.88 -28.10
CA TYR A 5 -3.83 4.56 -27.02
C TYR A 5 -2.46 5.01 -27.53
N PRO A 6 -2.17 6.31 -27.54
CA PRO A 6 -0.83 6.80 -27.78
C PRO A 6 0.06 6.38 -26.59
N GLY A 7 0.93 5.42 -26.85
CA GLY A 7 1.79 4.78 -25.84
C GLY A 7 2.97 5.64 -25.39
N GLU A 8 2.77 6.86 -24.91
CA GLU A 8 3.90 7.67 -24.40
C GLU A 8 3.53 8.67 -23.29
N SER A 9 2.29 8.73 -22.77
CA SER A 9 1.91 9.90 -21.96
C SER A 9 1.61 9.69 -20.48
N CYS A 10 1.51 8.48 -19.93
CA CYS A 10 1.16 8.31 -18.51
C CYS A 10 2.34 8.22 -17.54
N PHE A 11 3.53 7.84 -17.99
CA PHE A 11 4.69 7.73 -17.10
C PHE A 11 5.61 8.98 -17.11
N ASN A 12 5.40 9.93 -17.99
CA ASN A 12 6.23 11.14 -18.09
C ASN A 12 5.84 12.28 -17.12
N CYS A 13 4.85 12.07 -16.26
CA CYS A 13 4.42 13.10 -15.31
C CYS A 13 5.08 13.00 -13.92
N VAL A 14 5.92 11.99 -13.67
CA VAL A 14 6.72 11.98 -12.44
C VAL A 14 7.85 12.97 -12.60
N MET A 15 7.69 14.14 -11.99
CA MET A 15 8.76 15.14 -11.94
C MET A 15 9.98 14.53 -11.23
N PRO A 16 11.20 14.62 -11.81
CA PRO A 16 12.39 14.13 -11.13
C PRO A 16 12.52 14.75 -9.74
N GLY A 17 12.52 13.90 -8.71
CA GLY A 17 12.63 14.32 -7.31
C GLY A 17 11.32 14.41 -6.52
N MET A 18 10.16 14.09 -7.11
CA MET A 18 8.90 13.90 -6.37
C MET A 18 8.66 12.41 -6.16
N SER A 19 8.73 11.97 -4.91
CA SER A 19 8.36 10.61 -4.50
C SER A 19 6.86 10.57 -4.22
N GLU A 20 6.17 9.59 -4.75
CA GLU A 20 4.75 9.39 -4.51
C GLU A 20 4.52 8.19 -3.60
N ILE A 21 3.69 8.37 -2.56
CA ILE A 21 3.27 7.31 -1.64
C ILE A 21 1.87 6.86 -2.03
N ILE A 22 1.74 5.63 -2.51
CA ILE A 22 0.48 5.04 -2.99
C ILE A 22 0.06 3.90 -2.07
N VAL A 23 -1.14 3.99 -1.51
CA VAL A 23 -1.75 2.89 -0.73
C VAL A 23 -2.58 1.98 -1.63
N ILE A 24 -2.42 0.68 -1.43
CA ILE A 24 -3.26 -0.34 -2.07
C ILE A 24 -4.13 -0.96 -0.99
N THR A 25 -5.40 -0.59 -0.97
CA THR A 25 -6.33 -1.00 0.09
C THR A 25 -7.73 -1.28 -0.45
N SER A 26 -8.48 -2.11 0.27
CA SER A 26 -9.87 -2.43 -0.04
C SER A 26 -10.58 -2.89 1.23
N GLY A 27 -11.84 -2.56 1.39
CA GLY A 27 -12.68 -3.01 2.52
C GLY A 27 -13.03 -4.51 2.51
N LYS A 28 -12.46 -5.31 1.58
CA LYS A 28 -12.73 -6.75 1.47
C LYS A 28 -11.44 -7.55 1.33
N GLY A 29 -11.41 -8.73 1.95
CA GLY A 29 -10.33 -9.70 1.78
C GLY A 29 -10.43 -10.43 0.42
N GLY A 30 -9.30 -10.95 -0.09
CA GLY A 30 -9.27 -11.80 -1.28
C GLY A 30 -9.45 -11.08 -2.62
N VAL A 31 -9.51 -9.76 -2.67
CA VAL A 31 -9.73 -8.97 -3.89
C VAL A 31 -8.44 -8.68 -4.69
N GLY A 32 -7.31 -9.27 -4.33
CA GLY A 32 -6.05 -9.10 -5.06
C GLY A 32 -5.20 -7.89 -4.64
N LYS A 33 -5.36 -7.31 -3.44
CA LYS A 33 -4.53 -6.20 -2.94
C LYS A 33 -3.04 -6.50 -3.04
N THR A 34 -2.59 -7.53 -2.33
CA THR A 34 -1.18 -7.93 -2.30
C THR A 34 -0.66 -8.30 -3.70
N THR A 35 -1.47 -9.02 -4.49
CA THR A 35 -1.11 -9.33 -5.88
C THR A 35 -0.89 -8.05 -6.68
N THR A 36 -1.76 -7.07 -6.53
CA THR A 36 -1.64 -5.76 -7.17
C THR A 36 -0.37 -5.04 -6.70
N ALA A 37 -0.13 -4.95 -5.39
CA ALA A 37 1.03 -4.28 -4.79
C ALA A 37 2.35 -4.87 -5.30
N VAL A 38 2.49 -6.19 -5.22
CA VAL A 38 3.71 -6.91 -5.63
C VAL A 38 3.98 -6.74 -7.14
N ASN A 39 2.95 -6.90 -7.98
CA ASN A 39 3.12 -6.80 -9.43
C ASN A 39 3.38 -5.36 -9.89
N ILE A 40 2.72 -4.37 -9.31
CA ILE A 40 2.99 -2.96 -9.61
C ILE A 40 4.42 -2.61 -9.19
N ALA A 41 4.84 -2.95 -7.96
CA ALA A 41 6.19 -2.69 -7.49
C ALA A 41 7.26 -3.31 -8.41
N ALA A 42 7.10 -4.60 -8.73
CA ALA A 42 8.03 -5.31 -9.61
C ALA A 42 8.07 -4.72 -11.02
N SER A 43 6.91 -4.33 -11.57
CA SER A 43 6.82 -3.70 -12.90
C SER A 43 7.50 -2.34 -12.93
N ILE A 44 7.21 -1.48 -11.96
CA ILE A 44 7.83 -0.14 -11.87
C ILE A 44 9.35 -0.28 -11.71
N GLY A 45 9.82 -1.18 -10.84
CA GLY A 45 11.25 -1.46 -10.66
C GLY A 45 11.92 -2.00 -11.92
N TYR A 46 11.22 -2.85 -12.68
CA TYR A 46 11.71 -3.36 -13.97
C TYR A 46 11.97 -2.22 -14.98
N TYR A 47 11.10 -1.21 -15.01
CA TYR A 47 11.25 -0.01 -15.84
C TYR A 47 12.34 0.97 -15.35
N GLY A 48 13.01 0.66 -14.25
CA GLY A 48 14.18 1.40 -13.78
C GLY A 48 13.91 2.44 -12.70
N TYR A 49 12.70 2.51 -12.18
CA TYR A 49 12.38 3.34 -11.02
C TYR A 49 12.77 2.65 -9.71
N ARG A 50 13.00 3.44 -8.67
CA ARG A 50 13.27 2.96 -7.32
C ARG A 50 11.96 2.87 -6.55
N VAL A 51 11.63 1.70 -6.06
CA VAL A 51 10.37 1.41 -5.37
C VAL A 51 10.66 0.88 -3.97
N LEU A 52 10.02 1.47 -2.98
CA LEU A 52 9.90 0.89 -1.64
C LEU A 52 8.50 0.31 -1.49
N LEU A 53 8.39 -0.98 -1.21
CA LEU A 53 7.14 -1.59 -0.79
C LEU A 53 7.11 -1.71 0.73
N VAL A 54 6.03 -1.23 1.35
CA VAL A 54 5.75 -1.41 2.78
C VAL A 54 4.65 -2.45 2.91
N ASP A 55 4.99 -3.60 3.48
CA ASP A 55 4.01 -4.65 3.78
C ASP A 55 3.37 -4.34 5.15
N ALA A 56 2.13 -3.87 5.14
CA ALA A 56 1.36 -3.50 6.31
C ALA A 56 0.28 -4.54 6.67
N ASP A 57 0.28 -5.72 6.03
CA ASP A 57 -0.61 -6.83 6.40
C ASP A 57 0.12 -7.82 7.34
N PRO A 58 -0.42 -8.12 8.53
CA PRO A 58 0.17 -9.11 9.44
C PRO A 58 0.44 -10.48 8.80
N GLN A 59 -0.31 -10.82 7.74
CA GLN A 59 -0.08 -12.06 7.00
C GLN A 59 1.26 -12.07 6.25
N GLY A 60 1.85 -10.91 5.95
CA GLY A 60 3.15 -10.77 5.30
C GLY A 60 3.23 -11.43 3.92
N ASN A 61 2.14 -11.34 3.15
CA ASN A 61 2.06 -11.98 1.84
C ASN A 61 2.90 -11.24 0.79
N ALA A 62 3.00 -9.90 0.86
CA ALA A 62 3.89 -9.12 0.01
C ALA A 62 5.36 -9.42 0.34
N THR A 63 5.71 -9.53 1.62
CA THR A 63 7.03 -9.95 2.11
C THR A 63 7.46 -11.27 1.48
N SER A 64 6.57 -12.28 1.53
CA SER A 64 6.84 -13.59 0.91
C SER A 64 6.90 -13.52 -0.62
N GLY A 65 6.09 -12.66 -1.23
CA GLY A 65 6.04 -12.44 -2.68
C GLY A 65 7.39 -11.96 -3.24
N PHE A 66 8.16 -11.22 -2.45
CA PHE A 66 9.51 -10.78 -2.78
C PHE A 66 10.61 -11.75 -2.31
N GLY A 67 10.25 -12.97 -1.89
CA GLY A 67 11.22 -14.03 -1.54
C GLY A 67 11.82 -13.87 -0.14
N ILE A 68 11.32 -12.94 0.68
CA ILE A 68 11.79 -12.74 2.05
C ILE A 68 11.16 -13.78 2.96
N GLN A 69 12.00 -14.50 3.73
CA GLN A 69 11.54 -15.46 4.71
C GLN A 69 11.07 -14.76 5.98
N LYS A 70 9.77 -14.76 6.28
CA LYS A 70 9.18 -14.08 7.44
C LYS A 70 9.84 -14.46 8.79
N ARG A 71 10.37 -15.69 8.90
CA ARG A 71 11.01 -16.18 10.14
C ARG A 71 12.36 -15.53 10.43
N THR A 72 12.99 -14.90 9.43
CA THR A 72 14.30 -14.23 9.56
C THR A 72 14.18 -12.72 9.62
N VAL A 73 12.97 -12.20 9.74
CA VAL A 73 12.70 -10.76 9.82
C VAL A 73 12.84 -10.33 11.27
N ASP A 74 13.88 -9.54 11.55
CA ASP A 74 14.14 -8.96 12.87
C ASP A 74 13.44 -7.61 13.07
N ARG A 75 13.26 -6.85 11.99
CA ARG A 75 12.63 -5.51 11.98
C ARG A 75 11.61 -5.45 10.87
N SER A 76 10.42 -5.05 11.21
CA SER A 76 9.27 -5.05 10.32
C SER A 76 8.46 -3.77 10.44
N THR A 77 7.39 -3.65 9.68
CA THR A 77 6.42 -2.55 9.82
C THR A 77 5.88 -2.42 11.25
N TYR A 78 5.85 -3.51 12.03
CA TYR A 78 5.46 -3.47 13.43
C TYR A 78 6.42 -2.63 14.27
N GLU A 79 7.72 -2.90 14.23
CA GLU A 79 8.74 -2.15 15.00
C GLU A 79 8.81 -0.69 14.55
N VAL A 80 8.61 -0.42 13.25
CA VAL A 80 8.54 0.94 12.70
C VAL A 80 7.35 1.71 13.27
N LEU A 81 6.16 1.13 13.27
CA LEU A 81 4.94 1.76 13.80
C LEU A 81 5.05 2.05 15.30
N LEU A 82 5.66 1.15 16.07
CA LEU A 82 5.85 1.35 17.51
C LEU A 82 7.04 2.26 17.86
N GLY A 83 7.84 2.67 16.86
CA GLY A 83 9.03 3.50 17.06
C GLY A 83 10.19 2.76 17.73
N GLN A 84 10.23 1.45 17.61
CA GLN A 84 11.31 0.59 18.11
C GLN A 84 12.50 0.55 17.14
N CYS A 85 12.28 0.89 15.86
CA CYS A 85 13.33 1.13 14.87
C CYS A 85 12.87 2.18 13.86
N SER A 86 13.82 2.75 13.10
CA SER A 86 13.49 3.62 11.98
C SER A 86 13.02 2.82 10.75
N ALA A 87 12.29 3.48 9.83
CA ALA A 87 11.94 2.86 8.56
C ALA A 87 13.18 2.37 7.81
N ARG A 88 14.27 3.16 7.83
CA ARG A 88 15.56 2.81 7.20
C ARG A 88 16.15 1.50 7.73
N ASP A 89 16.06 1.27 9.03
CA ASP A 89 16.60 0.06 9.66
C ASP A 89 15.80 -1.21 9.32
N ALA A 90 14.56 -1.05 8.89
CA ALA A 90 13.68 -2.14 8.53
C ALA A 90 13.67 -2.45 7.01
N ILE A 91 14.32 -1.60 6.18
CA ILE A 91 14.36 -1.81 4.72
C ILE A 91 15.27 -3.00 4.40
N LEU A 92 14.76 -3.91 3.60
CA LEU A 92 15.46 -5.07 3.07
C LEU A 92 15.54 -4.99 1.53
N THR A 93 16.69 -5.35 0.99
CA THR A 93 16.87 -5.52 -0.46
C THR A 93 16.15 -6.77 -0.94
N THR A 94 15.70 -6.77 -2.19
CA THR A 94 15.06 -7.93 -2.81
C THR A 94 15.84 -8.38 -4.06
N PRO A 95 15.63 -9.61 -4.56
CA PRO A 95 16.21 -10.05 -5.83
C PRO A 95 15.59 -9.33 -7.04
N PHE A 96 14.55 -8.54 -6.86
CA PHE A 96 13.87 -7.80 -7.94
C PHE A 96 14.52 -6.45 -8.14
N LYS A 97 14.90 -6.16 -9.38
CA LYS A 97 15.56 -4.91 -9.74
C LYS A 97 14.73 -3.69 -9.31
N GLY A 98 15.37 -2.75 -8.61
CA GLY A 98 14.76 -1.48 -8.24
C GLY A 98 13.72 -1.56 -7.11
N VAL A 99 13.54 -2.74 -6.47
CA VAL A 99 12.54 -2.93 -5.41
C VAL A 99 13.21 -3.26 -4.08
N GLU A 100 12.89 -2.48 -3.06
CA GLU A 100 13.19 -2.75 -1.66
C GLU A 100 11.91 -2.88 -0.85
N VAL A 101 11.94 -3.54 0.31
CA VAL A 101 10.75 -3.86 1.09
C VAL A 101 10.98 -3.55 2.57
N ILE A 102 10.01 -2.88 3.20
CA ILE A 102 9.83 -2.96 4.65
C ILE A 102 8.90 -4.17 4.89
N PRO A 103 9.42 -5.27 5.47
CA PRO A 103 8.64 -6.50 5.60
C PRO A 103 7.60 -6.39 6.70
N SER A 104 6.62 -7.31 6.67
CA SER A 104 5.68 -7.51 7.75
C SER A 104 6.02 -8.73 8.59
N SER A 105 5.46 -8.76 9.79
CA SER A 105 5.51 -9.90 10.71
C SER A 105 4.14 -10.12 11.37
N MET A 106 3.92 -11.31 11.93
CA MET A 106 2.70 -11.62 12.68
C MET A 106 2.50 -10.71 13.90
N ALA A 107 3.58 -10.14 14.45
CA ALA A 107 3.51 -9.19 15.57
C ALA A 107 2.68 -7.95 15.21
N LEU A 108 2.61 -7.59 13.91
CA LEU A 108 1.82 -6.44 13.44
C LEU A 108 0.33 -6.55 13.82
N ALA A 109 -0.20 -7.76 14.04
CA ALA A 109 -1.55 -7.94 14.55
C ALA A 109 -1.77 -7.33 15.96
N ALA A 110 -0.72 -7.27 16.77
CA ALA A 110 -0.78 -6.64 18.10
C ALA A 110 -0.70 -5.11 18.03
N ALA A 111 -0.19 -4.54 16.96
CA ALA A 111 -0.02 -3.09 16.80
C ALA A 111 -1.34 -2.32 16.94
N GLU A 112 -2.49 -2.92 16.57
CA GLU A 112 -3.81 -2.32 16.74
C GLU A 112 -4.10 -1.92 18.20
N LEU A 113 -3.71 -2.77 19.16
CA LEU A 113 -3.90 -2.53 20.59
C LEU A 113 -2.82 -1.58 21.15
N GLU A 114 -1.58 -1.80 20.77
CA GLU A 114 -0.45 -1.06 21.31
C GLU A 114 -0.43 0.40 20.84
N LEU A 115 -0.83 0.65 19.59
CA LEU A 115 -0.98 2.01 19.06
C LEU A 115 -2.13 2.78 19.74
N ALA A 116 -3.14 2.10 20.29
CA ALA A 116 -4.35 2.74 20.82
C ALA A 116 -4.05 3.81 21.88
N ASP A 117 -3.06 3.58 22.72
CA ASP A 117 -2.67 4.48 23.81
C ASP A 117 -1.51 5.42 23.45
N MET A 118 -0.97 5.34 22.23
CA MET A 118 0.15 6.17 21.80
C MET A 118 -0.33 7.55 21.33
N ARG A 119 0.51 8.57 21.60
CA ARG A 119 0.35 9.88 20.97
C ARG A 119 0.64 9.77 19.47
N ASP A 120 -0.08 10.58 18.68
CA ASP A 120 0.08 10.67 17.23
C ASP A 120 -0.01 9.32 16.51
N ARG A 121 -0.77 8.39 17.10
CA ARG A 121 -0.93 6.98 16.72
C ARG A 121 -1.27 6.74 15.25
N VAL A 122 -1.87 7.71 14.56
CA VAL A 122 -2.24 7.63 13.14
C VAL A 122 -1.21 8.27 12.20
N MET A 123 -0.16 8.93 12.75
CA MET A 123 0.87 9.64 11.98
C MET A 123 2.21 8.93 12.00
N ARG A 124 2.34 7.84 12.77
CA ARG A 124 3.60 7.13 13.00
C ARG A 124 4.29 6.69 11.72
N LEU A 125 3.54 6.06 10.83
CA LEU A 125 4.08 5.60 9.54
C LEU A 125 4.49 6.79 8.67
N LYS A 126 3.71 7.87 8.64
CA LYS A 126 4.03 9.09 7.89
C LYS A 126 5.37 9.68 8.32
N GLU A 127 5.57 9.83 9.62
CA GLU A 127 6.80 10.41 10.19
C GLU A 127 8.04 9.62 9.78
N GLU A 128 7.94 8.30 9.75
CA GLU A 128 9.04 7.44 9.34
C GLU A 128 9.26 7.41 7.83
N LEU A 129 8.18 7.36 7.03
CA LEU A 129 8.31 7.35 5.57
C LEU A 129 8.83 8.67 5.01
N VAL A 130 8.50 9.81 5.60
CA VAL A 130 9.04 11.12 5.18
C VAL A 130 10.57 11.15 5.23
N ARG A 131 11.20 10.40 6.13
CA ARG A 131 12.67 10.35 6.29
C ARG A 131 13.37 9.56 5.19
N VAL A 132 12.67 8.66 4.52
CA VAL A 132 13.26 7.75 3.51
C VAL A 132 12.69 7.96 2.11
N LYS A 133 11.49 8.51 1.96
CA LYS A 133 10.79 8.59 0.69
C LYS A 133 11.59 9.29 -0.42
N GLY A 134 12.43 10.25 -0.10
CA GLY A 134 13.27 10.96 -1.08
C GLY A 134 14.30 10.08 -1.81
N GLU A 135 14.51 8.84 -1.36
CA GLU A 135 15.40 7.88 -2.00
C GLU A 135 14.69 7.01 -3.03
N TYR A 136 13.36 7.09 -3.08
CA TYR A 136 12.50 6.30 -3.97
C TYR A 136 11.68 7.21 -4.87
N ASP A 137 11.35 6.69 -6.04
CA ASP A 137 10.44 7.36 -6.97
C ASP A 137 8.99 7.03 -6.57
N PHE A 138 8.76 5.82 -6.03
CA PHE A 138 7.45 5.38 -5.51
C PHE A 138 7.60 4.65 -4.18
N VAL A 139 6.67 4.89 -3.27
CA VAL A 139 6.47 4.09 -2.06
C VAL A 139 5.08 3.47 -2.13
N LEU A 140 5.00 2.14 -2.19
CA LEU A 140 3.73 1.40 -2.22
C LEU A 140 3.45 0.81 -0.85
N ILE A 141 2.22 0.89 -0.37
CA ILE A 141 1.82 0.32 0.93
C ILE A 141 0.72 -0.71 0.69
N ASP A 142 1.01 -1.99 0.96
CA ASP A 142 0.02 -3.09 0.93
C ASP A 142 -0.68 -3.20 2.27
N CYS A 143 -1.99 -2.94 2.32
CA CYS A 143 -2.77 -2.89 3.54
C CYS A 143 -3.59 -4.16 3.79
N PRO A 144 -3.86 -4.50 5.08
CA PRO A 144 -4.78 -5.56 5.44
C PRO A 144 -6.21 -5.25 4.97
N PRO A 145 -7.12 -6.24 4.99
CA PRO A 145 -8.53 -6.02 4.61
C PRO A 145 -9.32 -5.22 5.66
N SER A 146 -8.76 -5.01 6.85
CA SER A 146 -9.38 -4.22 7.92
C SER A 146 -9.13 -2.72 7.74
N LEU A 147 -10.06 -1.89 8.21
CA LEU A 147 -9.91 -0.43 8.27
C LEU A 147 -9.46 0.01 9.68
N GLY A 148 -8.55 -0.75 10.29
CA GLY A 148 -8.03 -0.49 11.62
C GLY A 148 -6.88 0.52 11.65
N MET A 149 -6.16 0.57 12.78
CA MET A 149 -5.13 1.56 13.07
C MET A 149 -3.97 1.52 12.06
N VAL A 150 -3.58 0.32 11.61
CA VAL A 150 -2.53 0.14 10.60
C VAL A 150 -2.94 0.77 9.27
N THR A 151 -4.16 0.51 8.81
CA THR A 151 -4.71 1.11 7.57
C THR A 151 -4.87 2.62 7.71
N LEU A 152 -5.28 3.13 8.88
CA LEU A 152 -5.35 4.58 9.13
C LEU A 152 -3.97 5.24 9.05
N ASN A 153 -2.91 4.59 9.55
CA ASN A 153 -1.54 5.05 9.40
C ASN A 153 -1.12 5.12 7.93
N ALA A 154 -1.43 4.10 7.14
CA ALA A 154 -1.15 4.08 5.71
C ALA A 154 -1.87 5.22 4.98
N LEU A 155 -3.18 5.39 5.20
CA LEU A 155 -3.99 6.45 4.58
C LEU A 155 -3.55 7.86 5.03
N SER A 156 -3.06 8.01 6.25
CA SER A 156 -2.53 9.29 6.73
C SER A 156 -1.19 9.65 6.11
N ALA A 157 -0.42 8.65 5.67
CA ALA A 157 0.90 8.82 5.07
C ALA A 157 0.88 9.02 3.55
N CYS A 158 -0.14 8.52 2.84
CA CYS A 158 -0.12 8.46 1.39
C CYS A 158 -0.51 9.77 0.70
N ASP A 159 -0.06 9.89 -0.55
CA ASP A 159 -0.48 10.92 -1.48
C ASP A 159 -1.75 10.46 -2.22
N SER A 160 -1.78 9.20 -2.66
CA SER A 160 -2.94 8.63 -3.36
C SER A 160 -3.23 7.17 -2.94
N LEU A 161 -4.39 6.64 -3.36
CA LEU A 161 -4.75 5.26 -3.13
C LEU A 161 -5.36 4.59 -4.37
N ILE A 162 -4.99 3.32 -4.58
CA ILE A 162 -5.59 2.42 -5.56
C ILE A 162 -6.50 1.44 -4.80
N ILE A 163 -7.72 1.24 -5.30
CA ILE A 163 -8.72 0.39 -4.68
C ILE A 163 -8.99 -0.84 -5.55
N PRO A 164 -8.34 -1.98 -5.30
CA PRO A 164 -8.69 -3.23 -5.98
C PRO A 164 -10.07 -3.70 -5.52
N ILE A 165 -10.93 -4.00 -6.48
CA ILE A 165 -12.26 -4.58 -6.24
C ILE A 165 -12.49 -5.75 -7.19
N GLN A 166 -13.13 -6.78 -6.70
CA GLN A 166 -13.63 -7.87 -7.52
C GLN A 166 -15.01 -7.49 -8.09
N CYS A 167 -15.28 -7.87 -9.33
CA CYS A 167 -16.58 -7.62 -9.97
C CYS A 167 -17.69 -8.51 -9.38
N GLU A 168 -18.08 -8.23 -8.13
CA GLU A 168 -19.15 -8.92 -7.41
C GLU A 168 -20.10 -7.91 -6.76
N TYR A 169 -21.37 -8.28 -6.61
CA TYR A 169 -22.41 -7.44 -6.02
C TYR A 169 -22.05 -6.88 -4.62
N TYR A 170 -21.42 -7.71 -3.78
CA TYR A 170 -21.01 -7.29 -2.42
C TYR A 170 -19.76 -6.40 -2.37
N ALA A 171 -19.11 -6.13 -3.50
CA ALA A 171 -17.94 -5.24 -3.52
C ALA A 171 -18.30 -3.79 -3.18
N LEU A 172 -19.54 -3.37 -3.44
CA LEU A 172 -20.00 -2.00 -3.21
C LEU A 172 -20.08 -1.63 -1.71
N GLU A 173 -20.39 -2.58 -0.83
CA GLU A 173 -20.46 -2.32 0.61
C GLU A 173 -19.07 -2.00 1.17
N GLY A 174 -18.08 -2.83 0.89
CA GLY A 174 -16.69 -2.60 1.32
C GLY A 174 -16.10 -1.31 0.73
N LEU A 175 -16.45 -0.98 -0.52
CA LEU A 175 -16.06 0.28 -1.15
C LEU A 175 -16.67 1.48 -0.43
N SER A 176 -17.95 1.43 -0.08
CA SER A 176 -18.65 2.52 0.63
C SER A 176 -18.03 2.79 2.00
N GLN A 177 -17.69 1.74 2.76
CA GLN A 177 -17.01 1.86 4.05
C GLN A 177 -15.61 2.48 3.89
N LEU A 178 -14.84 2.03 2.91
CA LEU A 178 -13.52 2.59 2.62
C LEU A 178 -13.60 4.07 2.23
N VAL A 179 -14.50 4.45 1.32
CA VAL A 179 -14.68 5.86 0.91
C VAL A 179 -15.07 6.74 2.10
N THR A 180 -15.91 6.24 3.00
CA THR A 180 -16.26 6.95 4.23
C THR A 180 -15.03 7.16 5.12
N THR A 181 -14.20 6.13 5.29
CA THR A 181 -12.95 6.21 6.06
C THR A 181 -11.98 7.20 5.41
N VAL A 182 -11.80 7.14 4.09
CA VAL A 182 -10.94 8.09 3.34
C VAL A 182 -11.39 9.54 3.54
N ARG A 183 -12.71 9.80 3.49
CA ARG A 183 -13.25 11.15 3.76
C ARG A 183 -12.95 11.63 5.17
N GLN A 184 -13.00 10.75 6.17
CA GLN A 184 -12.64 11.08 7.55
C GLN A 184 -11.14 11.38 7.68
N VAL A 185 -10.28 10.54 7.07
CA VAL A 185 -8.83 10.75 7.04
C VAL A 185 -8.50 12.06 6.34
N LYS A 186 -9.12 12.34 5.18
CA LYS A 186 -8.95 13.61 4.45
C LYS A 186 -9.26 14.83 5.31
N ARG A 187 -10.31 14.75 6.11
CA ARG A 187 -10.71 15.85 6.99
C ARG A 187 -9.81 16.04 8.20
N LEU A 188 -9.30 14.95 8.79
CA LEU A 188 -8.67 14.97 10.12
C LEU A 188 -7.15 14.89 10.07
N TYR A 189 -6.58 14.17 9.11
CA TYR A 189 -5.17 13.77 9.15
C TYR A 189 -4.41 14.04 7.86
N ASN A 190 -5.04 13.88 6.69
CA ASN A 190 -4.37 13.99 5.40
C ASN A 190 -5.25 14.71 4.37
N PRO A 191 -5.29 16.06 4.36
CA PRO A 191 -6.12 16.82 3.43
C PRO A 191 -5.79 16.61 1.95
N GLY A 192 -4.55 16.14 1.67
CA GLY A 192 -4.05 15.92 0.30
C GLY A 192 -4.38 14.55 -0.29
N ILE A 193 -4.94 13.62 0.50
CA ILE A 193 -5.22 12.27 0.00
C ILE A 193 -6.20 12.27 -1.17
N GLU A 194 -5.86 11.55 -2.24
CA GLU A 194 -6.69 11.39 -3.44
C GLU A 194 -6.91 9.92 -3.78
N ILE A 195 -8.03 9.61 -4.45
CA ILE A 195 -8.28 8.29 -5.00
C ILE A 195 -7.76 8.29 -6.43
N GLU A 196 -6.65 7.57 -6.68
CA GLU A 196 -6.05 7.43 -8.00
C GLU A 196 -6.99 6.66 -8.94
N GLY A 197 -7.59 5.60 -8.41
CA GLY A 197 -8.53 4.81 -9.19
C GLY A 197 -9.01 3.55 -8.50
N VAL A 198 -9.97 2.92 -9.18
CA VAL A 198 -10.50 1.60 -8.82
C VAL A 198 -10.00 0.59 -9.82
N LEU A 199 -9.30 -0.45 -9.34
CA LEU A 199 -8.79 -1.53 -10.16
C LEU A 199 -9.75 -2.73 -10.11
N LEU A 200 -10.39 -3.05 -11.24
CA LEU A 200 -11.20 -4.25 -11.36
C LEU A 200 -10.28 -5.47 -11.44
N THR A 201 -10.38 -6.35 -10.46
CA THR A 201 -9.62 -7.60 -10.40
C THR A 201 -10.54 -8.80 -10.71
N MET A 202 -9.93 -9.93 -11.11
CA MET A 202 -10.65 -11.18 -11.38
C MET A 202 -11.84 -10.98 -12.34
N TYR A 203 -11.66 -10.11 -13.33
CA TYR A 203 -12.69 -9.79 -14.31
C TYR A 203 -12.99 -11.02 -15.18
N ASP A 204 -14.24 -11.44 -15.21
CA ASP A 204 -14.75 -12.44 -16.15
C ASP A 204 -15.82 -11.82 -17.05
N GLY A 205 -15.44 -11.53 -18.29
CA GLY A 205 -16.35 -10.92 -19.30
C GLY A 205 -17.54 -11.78 -19.72
N ARG A 206 -17.63 -13.03 -19.22
CA ARG A 206 -18.78 -13.92 -19.43
C ARG A 206 -19.90 -13.69 -18.41
N LEU A 207 -19.57 -13.03 -17.30
CA LEU A 207 -20.55 -12.66 -16.29
C LEU A 207 -21.21 -11.35 -16.70
N ASN A 208 -22.48 -11.41 -17.11
CA ASN A 208 -23.31 -10.22 -17.30
C ASN A 208 -23.59 -9.58 -15.93
N LEU A 209 -22.63 -8.83 -15.40
CA LEU A 209 -22.89 -7.83 -14.39
C LEU A 209 -23.51 -6.63 -15.10
N THR A 210 -24.82 -6.70 -15.31
CA THR A 210 -25.60 -5.53 -15.70
C THR A 210 -25.57 -4.58 -14.49
N LEU A 211 -24.71 -3.57 -14.56
CA LEU A 211 -24.77 -2.39 -13.69
C LEU A 211 -25.97 -1.54 -14.09
#